data_52ab5db4b88f5c3866785f1f1d00a506
#
_entry.id   52ab5db4b88f5c3866785f1f1d00a506
#
_cell.length_a   1.000
_cell.length_b   1.000
_cell.length_c   1.000
_cell.angle_alpha   90.00
_cell.angle_beta   90.00
_cell.angle_gamma   90.00
#
_symmetry.space_group_name_H-M   'P 1'
#
loop_
_entity.id
_entity.type
_entity.pdbx_description
1 polymer ?
#
loop_
_entity_poly.entity_id
_entity_poly.type
_entity_poly.pdbx_seq_one_letter_code
_entity_poly.pdbx_strand_id
1 'polypeptide(L)'
;VTRYREVLALPGMAALLGVSLLARAAITADVMALTMHVVLGLGMSYAAAGGVAAALTAGVALGGPLLGRMIDQRGLRSVLLATVVLQVVFWLSVPMLPYGVLLGAAFVAGLLMVPAQAVTRQAIAAMTTEGHRRAAFALESVQGELSYIVGPAVVILGAAKTSPAVVAWGVGAAIAAGGAGIALLNPPLRADGEADAGATGRPPRREWLGAGIVAVLTMAFGATTLLSGVDLAIVATLQEAGQVSWAAVVVAVFGVASVAGGLIYGALSRPLPTWLLLGLLGLVTIPAGLAHDWPWLCAAVVGAGLLTAPTLSTVADAVSRLAPASVRGEATGLQSSAQSAGFALGSPIAGVAIDASMPGGGFAAAGLAGLAAALTGGLLSRRSPRRRSRLSDPGRAGAPGREPRRADARPGT
;
A
#
# COMPACT_ATOMS: atom_id res chain seq x y z
N VAL A 1 -18.57 -8.13 12.89
CA VAL A 1 -17.66 -8.34 14.03
C VAL A 1 -17.09 -9.75 14.02
N THR A 2 -17.89 -10.80 13.81
CA THR A 2 -17.45 -12.21 13.85
C THR A 2 -16.28 -12.50 12.90
N ARG A 3 -16.36 -12.06 11.63
CA ARG A 3 -15.31 -12.27 10.62
C ARG A 3 -13.95 -11.65 11.00
N TYR A 4 -13.94 -10.49 11.64
CA TYR A 4 -12.69 -9.86 12.11
C TYR A 4 -12.04 -10.64 13.24
N ARG A 5 -12.87 -11.16 14.17
CA ARG A 5 -12.38 -12.03 15.27
C ARG A 5 -11.81 -13.33 14.70
N GLU A 6 -12.46 -13.92 13.71
CA GLU A 6 -11.99 -15.12 13.01
C GLU A 6 -10.64 -14.87 12.33
N VAL A 7 -10.46 -13.73 11.65
CA VAL A 7 -9.19 -13.34 11.03
C VAL A 7 -8.10 -13.14 12.08
N LEU A 8 -8.38 -12.44 13.17
CA LEU A 8 -7.41 -12.20 14.25
C LEU A 8 -7.07 -13.48 15.03
N ALA A 9 -7.97 -14.48 15.02
CA ALA A 9 -7.74 -15.79 15.63
C ALA A 9 -6.87 -16.72 14.78
N LEU A 10 -6.60 -16.38 13.51
CA LEU A 10 -5.67 -17.16 12.68
C LEU A 10 -4.27 -17.16 13.31
N PRO A 11 -3.60 -18.33 13.36
CA PRO A 11 -2.27 -18.43 13.98
C PRO A 11 -1.28 -17.41 13.39
N GLY A 12 -0.69 -16.58 14.25
CA GLY A 12 0.29 -15.57 13.88
C GLY A 12 -0.27 -14.27 13.26
N MET A 13 -1.56 -14.20 12.88
CA MET A 13 -2.14 -13.03 12.22
C MET A 13 -2.14 -11.79 13.12
N ALA A 14 -2.58 -11.92 14.37
CA ALA A 14 -2.60 -10.79 15.30
C ALA A 14 -1.18 -10.27 15.60
N ALA A 15 -0.21 -11.18 15.78
CA ALA A 15 1.19 -10.81 15.97
C ALA A 15 1.77 -10.11 14.75
N LEU A 16 1.51 -10.63 13.55
CA LEU A 16 1.93 -10.02 12.29
C LEU A 16 1.37 -8.60 12.14
N LEU A 17 0.07 -8.42 12.36
CA LEU A 17 -0.56 -7.10 12.28
C LEU A 17 -0.01 -6.14 13.33
N GLY A 18 0.21 -6.59 14.57
CA GLY A 18 0.78 -5.75 15.64
C GLY A 18 2.21 -5.28 15.32
N VAL A 19 3.09 -6.19 14.91
CA VAL A 19 4.48 -5.87 14.55
C VAL A 19 4.54 -5.01 13.28
N SER A 20 3.67 -5.31 12.31
CA SER A 20 3.57 -4.53 11.09
C SER A 20 3.05 -3.10 11.35
N LEU A 21 2.14 -2.92 12.31
CA LEU A 21 1.68 -1.59 12.73
C LEU A 21 2.85 -0.75 13.26
N LEU A 22 3.68 -1.32 14.12
CA LEU A 22 4.88 -0.65 14.64
C LEU A 22 5.83 -0.24 13.51
N ALA A 23 6.16 -1.18 12.61
CA ALA A 23 7.03 -0.90 11.47
C ALA A 23 6.45 0.22 10.58
N ARG A 24 5.16 0.15 10.27
CA ARG A 24 4.49 1.13 9.38
C ARG A 24 4.36 2.50 10.02
N ALA A 25 4.02 2.58 11.30
CA ALA A 25 3.96 3.85 12.01
C ALA A 25 5.33 4.53 12.05
N ALA A 26 6.41 3.75 12.24
CA ALA A 26 7.76 4.28 12.18
C ALA A 26 8.17 4.72 10.77
N ILE A 27 7.80 3.96 9.73
CA ILE A 27 8.06 4.32 8.32
C ILE A 27 7.27 5.56 7.90
N THR A 28 6.03 5.75 8.37
CA THR A 28 5.27 6.98 8.06
C THR A 28 5.78 8.20 8.84
N ALA A 29 6.53 7.97 9.91
CA ALA A 29 7.16 9.01 10.72
C ALA A 29 8.51 9.49 10.15
N ASP A 30 9.14 8.75 9.23
CA ASP A 30 10.49 8.95 8.76
C ASP A 30 10.71 10.32 8.08
N VAL A 31 9.82 10.70 7.17
CA VAL A 31 9.87 12.01 6.49
C VAL A 31 9.79 13.17 7.49
N MET A 32 8.90 13.03 8.48
CA MET A 32 8.74 14.07 9.52
C MET A 32 9.98 14.15 10.40
N ALA A 33 10.58 13.03 10.80
CA ALA A 33 11.78 12.98 11.60
C ALA A 33 12.99 13.60 10.86
N LEU A 34 13.16 13.27 9.58
CA LEU A 34 14.20 13.88 8.72
C LEU A 34 13.95 15.38 8.54
N THR A 35 12.70 15.80 8.32
CA THR A 35 12.34 17.21 8.23
C THR A 35 12.72 17.96 9.51
N MET A 36 12.35 17.43 10.68
CA MET A 36 12.71 18.03 11.98
C MET A 36 14.24 18.09 12.18
N HIS A 37 14.95 17.04 11.76
CA HIS A 37 16.41 17.03 11.86
C HIS A 37 17.06 18.08 10.94
N VAL A 38 16.61 18.20 9.68
CA VAL A 38 17.17 19.17 8.73
C VAL A 38 16.87 20.62 9.16
N VAL A 39 15.63 20.89 9.58
CA VAL A 39 15.22 22.25 9.96
C VAL A 39 15.74 22.64 11.33
N LEU A 40 15.53 21.82 12.36
CA LEU A 40 15.87 22.16 13.74
C LEU A 40 17.29 21.72 14.13
N GLY A 41 17.80 20.61 13.56
CA GLY A 41 19.12 20.09 13.88
C GLY A 41 20.23 20.73 13.04
N LEU A 42 20.03 20.86 11.72
CA LEU A 42 21.01 21.46 10.81
C LEU A 42 20.75 22.95 10.54
N GLY A 43 19.63 23.53 11.03
CA GLY A 43 19.30 24.96 10.82
C GLY A 43 19.03 25.33 9.35
N MET A 44 18.63 24.36 8.52
CA MET A 44 18.41 24.57 7.09
C MET A 44 16.94 24.89 6.76
N SER A 45 16.70 25.28 5.50
CA SER A 45 15.35 25.64 5.03
C SER A 45 14.42 24.42 4.91
N TYR A 46 13.11 24.66 4.91
CA TYR A 46 12.12 23.66 4.59
C TYR A 46 12.27 23.07 3.16
N ALA A 47 12.78 23.89 2.22
CA ALA A 47 13.11 23.41 0.87
C ALA A 47 14.22 22.35 0.90
N ALA A 48 15.25 22.53 1.74
CA ALA A 48 16.30 21.54 1.95
C ALA A 48 15.73 20.25 2.57
N ALA A 49 14.84 20.36 3.56
CA ALA A 49 14.16 19.21 4.15
C ALA A 49 13.30 18.48 3.10
N GLY A 50 12.60 19.24 2.25
CA GLY A 50 11.85 18.68 1.12
C GLY A 50 12.74 17.91 0.13
N GLY A 51 13.96 18.35 -0.11
CA GLY A 51 14.95 17.65 -0.92
C GLY A 51 15.30 16.27 -0.35
N VAL A 52 15.56 16.18 0.97
CA VAL A 52 15.83 14.89 1.65
C VAL A 52 14.60 13.96 1.61
N ALA A 53 13.40 14.50 1.85
CA ALA A 53 12.16 13.74 1.76
C ALA A 53 11.92 13.20 0.34
N ALA A 54 12.18 14.02 -0.69
CA ALA A 54 12.07 13.61 -2.09
C ALA A 54 13.07 12.50 -2.44
N ALA A 55 14.32 12.62 -1.97
CA ALA A 55 15.35 11.61 -2.17
C ALA A 55 14.97 10.26 -1.53
N LEU A 56 14.49 10.28 -0.28
CA LEU A 56 13.99 9.10 0.41
C LEU A 56 12.82 8.45 -0.37
N THR A 57 11.83 9.24 -0.74
CA THR A 57 10.63 8.76 -1.45
C THR A 57 10.97 8.18 -2.82
N ALA A 58 11.89 8.82 -3.55
CA ALA A 58 12.40 8.29 -4.83
C ALA A 58 13.09 6.93 -4.63
N GLY A 59 13.90 6.81 -3.56
CA GLY A 59 14.50 5.55 -3.16
C GLY A 59 13.45 4.46 -2.91
N VAL A 60 12.43 4.75 -2.10
CA VAL A 60 11.32 3.82 -1.79
C VAL A 60 10.61 3.36 -3.07
N ALA A 61 10.31 4.30 -3.97
CA ALA A 61 9.63 4.00 -5.23
C ALA A 61 10.42 3.03 -6.11
N LEU A 62 11.74 3.18 -6.18
CA LEU A 62 12.63 2.30 -6.94
C LEU A 62 12.95 1.00 -6.20
N GLY A 63 13.01 1.05 -4.87
CA GLY A 63 13.33 -0.08 -4.00
C GLY A 63 12.26 -1.16 -3.94
N GLY A 64 10.98 -0.77 -4.02
CA GLY A 64 9.86 -1.68 -3.86
C GLY A 64 9.93 -2.94 -4.74
N PRO A 65 10.05 -2.83 -6.08
CA PRO A 65 10.16 -3.98 -6.96
C PRO A 65 11.46 -4.77 -6.77
N LEU A 66 12.57 -4.08 -6.43
CA LEU A 66 13.87 -4.69 -6.19
C LEU A 66 13.81 -5.59 -4.96
N LEU A 67 13.34 -5.05 -3.83
CA LEU A 67 13.22 -5.79 -2.57
C LEU A 67 12.19 -6.92 -2.69
N GLY A 68 11.06 -6.68 -3.35
CA GLY A 68 10.07 -7.71 -3.61
C GLY A 68 10.65 -8.87 -4.40
N ARG A 69 11.43 -8.58 -5.45
CA ARG A 69 12.14 -9.60 -6.22
C ARG A 69 13.21 -10.34 -5.40
N MET A 70 13.95 -9.61 -4.55
CA MET A 70 14.93 -10.23 -3.65
C MET A 70 14.26 -11.17 -2.64
N ILE A 71 13.10 -10.81 -2.10
CA ILE A 71 12.32 -11.66 -1.20
C ILE A 71 11.89 -12.95 -1.92
N ASP A 72 11.37 -12.82 -3.15
CA ASP A 72 10.97 -13.98 -3.97
C ASP A 72 12.12 -14.94 -4.26
N GLN A 73 13.37 -14.44 -4.37
CA GLN A 73 14.56 -15.21 -4.74
C GLN A 73 15.37 -15.72 -3.56
N ARG A 74 15.55 -14.88 -2.52
CA ARG A 74 16.47 -15.16 -1.39
C ARG A 74 15.74 -15.47 -0.09
N GLY A 75 14.41 -15.38 -0.12
CA GLY A 75 13.56 -15.57 1.06
C GLY A 75 13.41 -14.30 1.89
N LEU A 76 12.33 -14.28 2.68
CA LEU A 76 11.90 -13.13 3.47
C LEU A 76 12.95 -12.71 4.51
N ARG A 77 13.38 -13.67 5.33
CA ARG A 77 14.20 -13.41 6.53
C ARG A 77 15.54 -12.76 6.20
N SER A 78 16.23 -13.25 5.18
CA SER A 78 17.55 -12.73 4.77
C SER A 78 17.45 -11.27 4.27
N VAL A 79 16.42 -10.96 3.49
CA VAL A 79 16.21 -9.61 2.94
C VAL A 79 15.80 -8.64 4.05
N LEU A 80 14.89 -9.06 4.95
CA LEU A 80 14.47 -8.21 6.07
C LEU A 80 15.63 -7.89 7.01
N LEU A 81 16.43 -8.89 7.39
CA LEU A 81 17.58 -8.65 8.27
C LEU A 81 18.60 -7.71 7.62
N ALA A 82 18.87 -7.87 6.32
CA ALA A 82 19.77 -6.95 5.61
C ALA A 82 19.22 -5.52 5.57
N THR A 83 17.93 -5.34 5.27
CA THR A 83 17.30 -4.00 5.27
C THR A 83 17.26 -3.39 6.67
N VAL A 84 16.98 -4.17 7.71
CA VAL A 84 17.00 -3.71 9.10
C VAL A 84 18.38 -3.21 9.50
N VAL A 85 19.44 -3.96 9.21
CA VAL A 85 20.84 -3.53 9.52
C VAL A 85 21.15 -2.20 8.82
N LEU A 86 20.79 -2.08 7.54
CA LEU A 86 21.03 -0.86 6.79
C LEU A 86 20.22 0.34 7.33
N GLN A 87 18.97 0.12 7.73
CA GLN A 87 18.16 1.14 8.39
C GLN A 87 18.76 1.58 9.73
N VAL A 88 19.24 0.63 10.55
CA VAL A 88 19.91 0.95 11.82
C VAL A 88 21.14 1.82 11.56
N VAL A 89 21.99 1.43 10.61
CA VAL A 89 23.20 2.22 10.26
C VAL A 89 22.82 3.63 9.80
N PHE A 90 21.83 3.73 8.91
CA PHE A 90 21.35 5.03 8.42
C PHE A 90 20.85 5.90 9.57
N TRP A 91 19.88 5.44 10.38
CA TRP A 91 19.26 6.24 11.41
C TRP A 91 20.23 6.63 12.55
N LEU A 92 21.18 5.76 12.88
CA LEU A 92 22.24 6.10 13.85
C LEU A 92 23.16 7.18 13.31
N SER A 93 23.42 7.19 12.01
CA SER A 93 24.32 8.17 11.37
C SER A 93 23.64 9.52 11.08
N VAL A 94 22.31 9.58 10.93
CA VAL A 94 21.56 10.80 10.56
C VAL A 94 22.02 12.05 11.31
N PRO A 95 22.17 12.05 12.66
CA PRO A 95 22.57 13.26 13.37
C PRO A 95 24.00 13.73 13.08
N MET A 96 24.84 12.88 12.50
CA MET A 96 26.27 13.15 12.23
C MET A 96 26.51 13.54 10.76
N LEU A 97 25.53 13.36 9.88
CA LEU A 97 25.71 13.55 8.46
C LEU A 97 25.52 15.02 8.05
N PRO A 98 26.47 15.60 7.29
CA PRO A 98 26.22 16.88 6.64
C PRO A 98 25.16 16.73 5.55
N TYR A 99 24.45 17.81 5.24
CA TYR A 99 23.29 17.81 4.35
C TYR A 99 23.50 17.08 3.01
N GLY A 100 24.61 17.34 2.32
CA GLY A 100 24.89 16.73 1.02
C GLY A 100 25.02 15.21 1.09
N VAL A 101 25.64 14.69 2.17
CA VAL A 101 25.77 13.25 2.42
C VAL A 101 24.42 12.67 2.85
N LEU A 102 23.65 13.40 3.70
CA LEU A 102 22.33 13.00 4.16
C LEU A 102 21.36 12.81 2.97
N LEU A 103 21.43 13.67 1.96
CA LEU A 103 20.61 13.57 0.75
C LEU A 103 20.84 12.24 0.02
N GLY A 104 22.10 11.87 -0.24
CA GLY A 104 22.45 10.59 -0.85
C GLY A 104 22.13 9.38 0.02
N ALA A 105 22.41 9.50 1.33
CA ALA A 105 22.11 8.45 2.30
C ALA A 105 20.59 8.20 2.44
N ALA A 106 19.77 9.25 2.41
CA ALA A 106 18.31 9.14 2.43
C ALA A 106 17.77 8.41 1.18
N PHE A 107 18.31 8.69 -0.01
CA PHE A 107 17.96 7.94 -1.22
C PHE A 107 18.28 6.44 -1.07
N VAL A 108 19.46 6.09 -0.59
CA VAL A 108 19.86 4.69 -0.37
C VAL A 108 19.02 4.04 0.73
N ALA A 109 18.74 4.77 1.82
CA ALA A 109 17.85 4.29 2.87
C ALA A 109 16.44 4.03 2.37
N GLY A 110 15.90 4.91 1.51
CA GLY A 110 14.63 4.69 0.83
C GLY A 110 14.65 3.46 -0.08
N LEU A 111 15.71 3.30 -0.89
CA LEU A 111 15.87 2.14 -1.78
C LEU A 111 15.86 0.81 -1.01
N LEU A 112 16.38 0.80 0.20
CA LEU A 112 16.50 -0.35 1.08
C LEU A 112 15.56 -0.27 2.29
N MET A 113 14.46 0.47 2.15
CA MET A 113 13.44 0.58 3.20
C MET A 113 12.82 -0.80 3.51
N VAL A 114 12.60 -1.07 4.80
CA VAL A 114 11.93 -2.29 5.23
C VAL A 114 10.58 -2.43 4.54
N PRO A 115 10.35 -3.48 3.72
CA PRO A 115 9.14 -3.60 2.90
C PRO A 115 7.94 -4.13 3.71
N ALA A 116 7.68 -3.56 4.89
CA ALA A 116 6.69 -4.05 5.85
C ALA A 116 5.29 -4.18 5.23
N GLN A 117 4.84 -3.19 4.46
CA GLN A 117 3.52 -3.21 3.83
C GLN A 117 3.39 -4.33 2.78
N ALA A 118 4.40 -4.49 1.91
CA ALA A 118 4.40 -5.50 0.86
C ALA A 118 4.42 -6.92 1.47
N VAL A 119 5.21 -7.12 2.51
CA VAL A 119 5.30 -8.40 3.24
C VAL A 119 3.98 -8.71 3.94
N THR A 120 3.40 -7.75 4.66
CA THR A 120 2.11 -7.96 5.34
C THR A 120 1.00 -8.33 4.37
N ARG A 121 0.92 -7.66 3.21
CA ARG A 121 -0.07 -7.98 2.16
C ARG A 121 0.12 -9.37 1.58
N GLN A 122 1.36 -9.78 1.33
CA GLN A 122 1.66 -11.15 0.86
C GLN A 122 1.30 -12.19 1.90
N ALA A 123 1.66 -11.96 3.16
CA ALA A 123 1.34 -12.86 4.27
C ALA A 123 -0.18 -12.98 4.47
N ILE A 124 -0.93 -11.87 4.44
CA ILE A 124 -2.39 -11.89 4.47
C ILE A 124 -2.95 -12.76 3.33
N ALA A 125 -2.46 -12.58 2.11
CA ALA A 125 -2.90 -13.35 0.97
C ALA A 125 -2.62 -14.86 1.12
N ALA A 126 -1.50 -15.22 1.75
CA ALA A 126 -1.10 -16.61 1.99
C ALA A 126 -1.85 -17.26 3.16
N MET A 127 -2.08 -16.50 4.26
CA MET A 127 -2.69 -17.00 5.50
C MET A 127 -4.22 -17.02 5.47
N THR A 128 -4.87 -16.39 4.48
CA THR A 128 -6.32 -16.24 4.46
C THR A 128 -6.97 -16.95 3.28
N THR A 129 -8.09 -17.62 3.56
CA THR A 129 -9.01 -18.14 2.54
C THR A 129 -9.77 -16.99 1.85
N GLU A 130 -10.38 -17.23 0.70
CA GLU A 130 -11.15 -16.20 -0.02
C GLU A 130 -12.25 -15.54 0.83
N GLY A 131 -12.88 -16.29 1.75
CA GLY A 131 -13.91 -15.79 2.65
C GLY A 131 -13.41 -14.79 3.68
N HIS A 132 -12.19 -14.94 4.18
CA HIS A 132 -11.57 -14.08 5.20
C HIS A 132 -10.68 -12.97 4.61
N ARG A 133 -10.22 -13.14 3.37
CA ARG A 133 -9.22 -12.26 2.72
C ARG A 133 -9.64 -10.78 2.72
N ARG A 134 -10.92 -10.51 2.44
CA ARG A 134 -11.43 -9.14 2.42
C ARG A 134 -11.39 -8.48 3.79
N ALA A 135 -11.81 -9.19 4.84
CA ALA A 135 -11.76 -8.68 6.19
C ALA A 135 -10.31 -8.44 6.65
N ALA A 136 -9.38 -9.31 6.26
CA ALA A 136 -7.97 -9.16 6.57
C ALA A 136 -7.33 -7.94 5.86
N PHE A 137 -7.62 -7.71 4.58
CA PHE A 137 -7.16 -6.51 3.87
C PHE A 137 -7.84 -5.22 4.37
N ALA A 138 -9.08 -5.30 4.85
CA ALA A 138 -9.73 -4.18 5.51
C ALA A 138 -9.01 -3.80 6.81
N LEU A 139 -8.62 -4.78 7.63
CA LEU A 139 -7.80 -4.56 8.83
C LEU A 139 -6.43 -3.96 8.48
N GLU A 140 -5.79 -4.42 7.41
CA GLU A 140 -4.52 -3.87 6.91
C GLU A 140 -4.68 -2.40 6.47
N SER A 141 -5.79 -2.06 5.83
CA SER A 141 -6.07 -0.66 5.44
C SER A 141 -6.30 0.24 6.65
N VAL A 142 -7.07 -0.24 7.65
CA VAL A 142 -7.23 0.46 8.94
C VAL A 142 -5.89 0.68 9.63
N GLN A 143 -5.03 -0.33 9.63
CA GLN A 143 -3.67 -0.23 10.15
C GLN A 143 -2.86 0.84 9.41
N GLY A 144 -3.04 0.99 8.10
CA GLY A 144 -2.44 2.06 7.31
C GLY A 144 -2.85 3.44 7.82
N GLU A 145 -4.14 3.69 7.97
CA GLU A 145 -4.66 4.96 8.48
C GLU A 145 -4.12 5.28 9.89
N LEU A 146 -4.13 4.30 10.80
CA LEU A 146 -3.56 4.46 12.13
C LEU A 146 -2.08 4.83 12.08
N SER A 147 -1.31 4.21 11.17
CA SER A 147 0.12 4.50 10.99
C SER A 147 0.36 5.95 10.56
N TYR A 148 -0.45 6.46 9.62
CA TYR A 148 -0.36 7.85 9.15
C TYR A 148 -0.71 8.87 10.23
N ILE A 149 -1.59 8.54 11.17
CA ILE A 149 -1.95 9.42 12.28
C ILE A 149 -0.89 9.34 13.39
N VAL A 150 -0.54 8.13 13.81
CA VAL A 150 0.32 7.89 14.98
C VAL A 150 1.78 8.25 14.69
N GLY A 151 2.30 7.90 13.51
CA GLY A 151 3.71 8.10 13.16
C GLY A 151 4.15 9.55 13.30
N PRO A 152 3.60 10.48 12.51
CA PRO A 152 3.95 11.89 12.61
C PRO A 152 3.66 12.51 13.98
N ALA A 153 2.54 12.12 14.64
CA ALA A 153 2.19 12.63 15.96
C ALA A 153 3.25 12.31 17.02
N VAL A 154 3.77 11.07 17.03
CA VAL A 154 4.84 10.66 17.94
C VAL A 154 6.11 11.45 17.68
N VAL A 155 6.46 11.71 16.42
CA VAL A 155 7.66 12.54 16.07
C VAL A 155 7.50 13.98 16.56
N ILE A 156 6.34 14.60 16.31
CA ILE A 156 6.10 16.00 16.74
C ILE A 156 6.15 16.09 18.26
N LEU A 157 5.49 15.20 18.98
CA LEU A 157 5.51 15.17 20.45
C LEU A 157 6.90 14.86 21.00
N GLY A 158 7.64 13.98 20.34
CA GLY A 158 9.02 13.65 20.67
C GLY A 158 9.95 14.86 20.48
N ALA A 159 9.85 15.54 19.35
CA ALA A 159 10.65 16.73 19.04
C ALA A 159 10.37 17.91 19.99
N ALA A 160 9.14 18.03 20.49
CA ALA A 160 8.79 19.05 21.48
C ALA A 160 9.38 18.80 22.87
N LYS A 161 9.77 17.57 23.20
CA LYS A 161 10.27 17.17 24.52
C LYS A 161 11.73 16.76 24.53
N THR A 162 12.34 16.50 23.38
CA THR A 162 13.71 16.00 23.25
C THR A 162 14.44 16.73 22.11
N SER A 163 15.54 16.18 21.63
CA SER A 163 16.26 16.71 20.47
C SER A 163 15.88 16.00 19.17
N PRO A 164 16.04 16.65 17.99
CA PRO A 164 15.84 16.00 16.69
C PRO A 164 16.65 14.71 16.51
N ALA A 165 17.85 14.63 17.10
CA ALA A 165 18.70 13.44 17.08
C ALA A 165 18.06 12.27 17.82
N VAL A 166 17.51 12.50 19.01
CA VAL A 166 16.81 11.47 19.79
C VAL A 166 15.58 10.96 19.06
N VAL A 167 14.83 11.84 18.39
CA VAL A 167 13.68 11.47 17.57
C VAL A 167 14.12 10.61 16.38
N ALA A 168 15.19 10.97 15.68
CA ALA A 168 15.74 10.19 14.58
C ALA A 168 16.13 8.77 15.03
N TRP A 169 16.85 8.66 16.16
CA TRP A 169 17.20 7.35 16.72
C TRP A 169 15.97 6.54 17.17
N GLY A 170 14.95 7.20 17.73
CA GLY A 170 13.69 6.55 18.12
C GLY A 170 12.94 5.96 16.92
N VAL A 171 12.86 6.71 15.81
CA VAL A 171 12.26 6.23 14.55
C VAL A 171 13.06 5.06 14.00
N GLY A 172 14.41 5.17 13.97
CA GLY A 172 15.28 4.10 13.53
C GLY A 172 15.12 2.82 14.36
N ALA A 173 15.07 2.96 15.69
CA ALA A 173 14.85 1.85 16.60
C ALA A 173 13.47 1.18 16.38
N ALA A 174 12.42 1.96 16.13
CA ALA A 174 11.08 1.44 15.86
C ALA A 174 10.99 0.73 14.50
N ILE A 175 11.64 1.26 13.44
CA ILE A 175 11.77 0.59 12.13
C ILE A 175 12.51 -0.74 12.29
N ALA A 176 13.62 -0.72 13.04
CA ALA A 176 14.43 -1.90 13.28
C ALA A 176 13.66 -2.96 14.09
N ALA A 177 12.99 -2.56 15.17
CA ALA A 177 12.18 -3.47 15.99
C ALA A 177 11.03 -4.09 15.19
N GLY A 178 10.32 -3.28 14.40
CA GLY A 178 9.24 -3.74 13.53
C GLY A 178 9.74 -4.68 12.43
N GLY A 179 10.81 -4.31 11.72
CA GLY A 179 11.41 -5.14 10.68
C GLY A 179 11.99 -6.45 11.21
N ALA A 180 12.72 -6.40 12.35
CA ALA A 180 13.21 -7.59 13.02
C ALA A 180 12.06 -8.48 13.54
N GLY A 181 11.01 -7.88 14.09
CA GLY A 181 9.83 -8.61 14.53
C GLY A 181 9.16 -9.37 13.39
N ILE A 182 8.99 -8.75 12.20
CA ILE A 182 8.47 -9.44 11.02
C ILE A 182 9.42 -10.58 10.60
N ALA A 183 10.75 -10.35 10.62
CA ALA A 183 11.74 -11.36 10.29
C ALA A 183 11.75 -12.55 11.25
N LEU A 184 11.49 -12.31 12.55
CA LEU A 184 11.37 -13.36 13.56
C LEU A 184 10.09 -14.17 13.39
N LEU A 185 8.96 -13.49 13.16
CA LEU A 185 7.68 -14.14 12.89
C LEU A 185 7.74 -14.98 11.60
N ASN A 186 8.55 -14.56 10.62
CA ASN A 186 8.75 -15.23 9.35
C ASN A 186 7.44 -15.75 8.74
N PRO A 187 6.43 -14.86 8.52
CA PRO A 187 5.13 -15.28 8.07
C PRO A 187 5.20 -15.96 6.69
N PRO A 188 4.31 -16.92 6.41
CA PRO A 188 4.26 -17.56 5.11
C PRO A 188 3.88 -16.52 4.04
N LEU A 189 4.62 -16.50 2.93
CA LEU A 189 4.33 -15.62 1.78
C LEU A 189 3.63 -16.35 0.64
N ARG A 190 3.50 -17.68 0.74
CA ARG A 190 2.82 -18.57 -0.21
C ARG A 190 1.85 -19.46 0.56
N ALA A 191 0.70 -19.72 -0.03
CA ALA A 191 -0.26 -20.66 0.56
C ALA A 191 0.26 -22.11 0.45
N ASP A 192 -0.23 -22.97 1.34
CA ASP A 192 0.04 -24.40 1.29
C ASP A 192 -0.41 -24.96 -0.07
N GLY A 193 0.47 -25.70 -0.77
CA GLY A 193 0.25 -26.19 -2.13
C GLY A 193 0.75 -25.26 -3.25
N GLU A 194 0.99 -23.96 -3.01
CA GLU A 194 1.68 -23.08 -3.97
C GLU A 194 3.22 -23.25 -3.93
N ALA A 195 3.74 -23.85 -2.86
CA ALA A 195 5.18 -24.11 -2.69
C ALA A 195 5.70 -25.05 -3.78
N ASP A 196 4.94 -26.11 -4.13
CA ASP A 196 5.32 -27.09 -5.15
C ASP A 196 5.18 -26.52 -6.58
N ALA A 197 4.25 -25.59 -6.80
CA ALA A 197 4.12 -24.89 -8.08
C ALA A 197 5.28 -23.90 -8.34
N GLY A 198 6.01 -23.48 -7.31
CA GLY A 198 7.19 -22.62 -7.41
C GLY A 198 8.42 -23.30 -8.00
N ALA A 199 8.43 -24.64 -8.11
CA ALA A 199 9.50 -25.42 -8.74
C ALA A 199 9.56 -25.24 -10.28
N THR A 200 8.52 -24.72 -10.91
CA THR A 200 8.40 -24.53 -12.37
C THR A 200 9.00 -23.22 -12.89
N GLY A 201 10.03 -22.67 -12.26
CA GLY A 201 10.71 -21.48 -12.74
C GLY A 201 9.92 -20.16 -12.62
N ARG A 202 10.64 -19.04 -12.66
CA ARG A 202 10.06 -17.70 -12.61
C ARG A 202 9.53 -17.30 -14.00
N PRO A 203 8.25 -17.00 -14.19
CA PRO A 203 7.73 -16.56 -15.48
C PRO A 203 8.34 -15.20 -15.88
N PRO A 204 8.64 -14.97 -17.17
CA PRO A 204 9.11 -13.69 -17.66
C PRO A 204 8.05 -12.61 -17.43
N ARG A 205 8.48 -11.37 -17.19
CA ARG A 205 7.58 -10.24 -16.88
C ARG A 205 6.42 -10.09 -17.87
N ARG A 206 6.67 -10.31 -19.16
CA ARG A 206 5.65 -10.21 -20.23
C ARG A 206 4.46 -11.16 -20.06
N GLU A 207 4.62 -12.24 -19.30
CA GLU A 207 3.56 -13.24 -19.12
C GLU A 207 2.63 -12.89 -17.96
N TRP A 208 3.12 -12.22 -16.93
CA TRP A 208 2.33 -11.87 -15.75
C TRP A 208 2.03 -10.36 -15.65
N LEU A 209 2.90 -9.48 -16.20
CA LEU A 209 2.66 -8.04 -16.25
C LEU A 209 1.73 -7.68 -17.42
N GLY A 210 0.59 -8.35 -17.47
CA GLY A 210 -0.44 -8.13 -18.47
C GLY A 210 -1.40 -7.00 -18.12
N ALA A 211 -2.37 -6.74 -18.99
CA ALA A 211 -3.35 -5.65 -18.86
C ALA A 211 -4.06 -5.62 -17.50
N GLY A 212 -4.29 -6.77 -16.87
CA GLY A 212 -4.93 -6.85 -15.54
C GLY A 212 -4.07 -6.27 -14.43
N ILE A 213 -2.79 -6.61 -14.38
CA ILE A 213 -1.85 -6.05 -13.39
C ILE A 213 -1.63 -4.56 -13.67
N VAL A 214 -1.42 -4.17 -14.93
CA VAL A 214 -1.25 -2.76 -15.31
C VAL A 214 -2.48 -1.94 -14.90
N ALA A 215 -3.70 -2.46 -15.10
CA ALA A 215 -4.93 -1.82 -14.65
C ALA A 215 -4.93 -1.56 -13.14
N VAL A 216 -4.54 -2.55 -12.33
CA VAL A 216 -4.50 -2.40 -10.88
C VAL A 216 -3.40 -1.44 -10.44
N LEU A 217 -2.23 -1.45 -11.08
CA LEU A 217 -1.15 -0.49 -10.80
C LEU A 217 -1.57 0.95 -11.15
N THR A 218 -2.29 1.15 -12.27
CA THR A 218 -2.85 2.45 -12.65
C THR A 218 -3.86 2.94 -11.61
N MET A 219 -4.74 2.05 -11.13
CA MET A 219 -5.69 2.39 -10.08
C MET A 219 -5.01 2.65 -8.73
N ALA A 220 -3.93 1.92 -8.40
CA ALA A 220 -3.11 2.17 -7.21
C ALA A 220 -2.47 3.57 -7.25
N PHE A 221 -1.86 3.92 -8.38
CA PHE A 221 -1.29 5.24 -8.64
C PHE A 221 -2.36 6.34 -8.52
N GLY A 222 -3.49 6.21 -9.21
CA GLY A 222 -4.56 7.21 -9.21
C GLY A 222 -5.21 7.40 -7.84
N ALA A 223 -5.36 6.34 -7.06
CA ALA A 223 -5.89 6.42 -5.70
C ALA A 223 -4.99 7.28 -4.79
N THR A 224 -3.67 7.07 -4.82
CA THR A 224 -2.73 7.85 -4.00
C THR A 224 -2.49 9.26 -4.55
N THR A 225 -2.56 9.46 -5.88
CA THR A 225 -2.57 10.80 -6.48
C THR A 225 -3.77 11.61 -5.97
N LEU A 226 -4.96 11.01 -5.96
CA LEU A 226 -6.15 11.65 -5.41
C LEU A 226 -5.98 11.98 -3.93
N LEU A 227 -5.52 11.05 -3.10
CA LEU A 227 -5.36 11.25 -1.66
C LEU A 227 -4.39 12.37 -1.34
N SER A 228 -3.20 12.37 -1.96
CA SER A 228 -2.20 13.43 -1.77
C SER A 228 -2.72 14.81 -2.25
N GLY A 229 -3.52 14.83 -3.32
CA GLY A 229 -4.17 16.07 -3.78
C GLY A 229 -5.22 16.57 -2.79
N VAL A 230 -5.99 15.67 -2.19
CA VAL A 230 -6.98 16.00 -1.15
C VAL A 230 -6.30 16.59 0.09
N ASP A 231 -5.19 15.99 0.53
CA ASP A 231 -4.43 16.50 1.69
C ASP A 231 -4.01 17.95 1.48
N LEU A 232 -3.49 18.30 0.30
CA LEU A 232 -3.11 19.67 -0.03
C LEU A 232 -4.34 20.60 -0.12
N ALA A 233 -5.42 20.14 -0.76
CA ALA A 233 -6.64 20.94 -0.95
C ALA A 233 -7.32 21.26 0.39
N ILE A 234 -7.32 20.35 1.37
CA ILE A 234 -7.80 20.60 2.73
C ILE A 234 -7.03 21.77 3.36
N VAL A 235 -5.69 21.71 3.30
CA VAL A 235 -4.85 22.76 3.88
C VAL A 235 -5.06 24.09 3.17
N ALA A 236 -5.12 24.13 1.84
CA ALA A 236 -5.32 25.33 1.04
C ALA A 236 -6.68 25.99 1.35
N THR A 237 -7.76 25.19 1.42
CA THR A 237 -9.11 25.71 1.74
C THR A 237 -9.16 26.31 3.14
N LEU A 238 -8.56 25.65 4.13
CA LEU A 238 -8.53 26.15 5.50
C LEU A 238 -7.61 27.38 5.65
N GLN A 239 -6.56 27.47 4.84
CA GLN A 239 -5.67 28.63 4.81
C GLN A 239 -6.40 29.86 4.24
N GLU A 240 -7.15 29.72 3.16
CA GLU A 240 -7.98 30.80 2.59
C GLU A 240 -9.05 31.26 3.58
N ALA A 241 -9.67 30.33 4.31
CA ALA A 241 -10.65 30.63 5.35
C ALA A 241 -10.03 31.19 6.65
N GLY A 242 -8.72 31.26 6.79
CA GLY A 242 -8.03 31.64 8.03
C GLY A 242 -8.21 30.65 9.19
N GLN A 243 -8.49 29.37 8.86
CA GLN A 243 -8.91 28.31 9.79
C GLN A 243 -7.93 27.13 9.81
N VAL A 244 -6.65 27.32 9.47
CA VAL A 244 -5.63 26.25 9.38
C VAL A 244 -5.52 25.40 10.66
N SER A 245 -5.77 26.02 11.83
CA SER A 245 -5.77 25.31 13.12
C SER A 245 -6.75 24.12 13.18
N TRP A 246 -7.78 24.11 12.34
CA TRP A 246 -8.77 23.03 12.24
C TRP A 246 -8.37 21.90 11.28
N ALA A 247 -7.24 22.03 10.58
CA ALA A 247 -6.79 21.00 9.63
C ALA A 247 -6.67 19.62 10.29
N ALA A 248 -6.14 19.56 11.51
CA ALA A 248 -6.03 18.30 12.24
C ALA A 248 -7.40 17.64 12.50
N VAL A 249 -8.45 18.44 12.75
CA VAL A 249 -9.81 17.92 12.95
C VAL A 249 -10.38 17.37 11.66
N VAL A 250 -10.22 18.08 10.54
CA VAL A 250 -10.70 17.63 9.22
C VAL A 250 -10.01 16.31 8.81
N VAL A 251 -8.69 16.25 8.98
CA VAL A 251 -7.91 15.02 8.69
C VAL A 251 -8.32 13.88 9.63
N ALA A 252 -8.59 14.15 10.91
CA ALA A 252 -9.07 13.13 11.84
C ALA A 252 -10.45 12.61 11.43
N VAL A 253 -11.38 13.47 11.02
CA VAL A 253 -12.71 13.09 10.52
C VAL A 253 -12.57 12.22 9.26
N PHE A 254 -11.70 12.61 8.32
CA PHE A 254 -11.39 11.81 7.13
C PHE A 254 -10.85 10.43 7.51
N GLY A 255 -9.87 10.36 8.41
CA GLY A 255 -9.27 9.10 8.87
C GLY A 255 -10.26 8.19 9.57
N VAL A 256 -11.12 8.74 10.47
CA VAL A 256 -12.18 7.98 11.14
C VAL A 256 -13.19 7.44 10.12
N ALA A 257 -13.58 8.26 9.14
CA ALA A 257 -14.46 7.83 8.06
C ALA A 257 -13.80 6.71 7.22
N SER A 258 -12.49 6.79 6.93
CA SER A 258 -11.74 5.78 6.20
C SER A 258 -11.72 4.45 6.96
N VAL A 259 -11.43 4.48 8.26
CA VAL A 259 -11.50 3.30 9.12
C VAL A 259 -12.90 2.68 9.11
N ALA A 260 -13.95 3.51 9.31
CA ALA A 260 -15.33 3.03 9.29
C ALA A 260 -15.69 2.40 7.93
N GLY A 261 -15.32 3.06 6.82
CA GLY A 261 -15.55 2.56 5.47
C GLY A 261 -14.84 1.22 5.21
N GLY A 262 -13.58 1.09 5.64
CA GLY A 262 -12.82 -0.15 5.56
C GLY A 262 -13.48 -1.30 6.32
N LEU A 263 -13.91 -1.05 7.56
CA LEU A 263 -14.60 -2.03 8.38
C LEU A 263 -15.96 -2.44 7.80
N ILE A 264 -16.76 -1.48 7.34
CA ILE A 264 -18.05 -1.77 6.69
C ILE A 264 -17.82 -2.61 5.43
N TYR A 265 -16.86 -2.20 4.58
CA TYR A 265 -16.57 -2.91 3.33
C TYR A 265 -16.06 -4.33 3.58
N GLY A 266 -15.18 -4.53 4.57
CA GLY A 266 -14.69 -5.84 4.97
C GLY A 266 -15.78 -6.80 5.45
N ALA A 267 -16.89 -6.27 5.97
CA ALA A 267 -18.06 -7.04 6.41
C ALA A 267 -19.05 -7.37 5.28
N LEU A 268 -18.98 -6.67 4.13
CA LEU A 268 -19.90 -6.90 3.01
C LEU A 268 -19.72 -8.30 2.41
N SER A 269 -20.83 -8.93 2.02
CA SER A 269 -20.82 -10.25 1.40
C SER A 269 -20.41 -10.23 -0.08
N ARG A 270 -20.68 -9.13 -0.81
CA ARG A 270 -20.35 -8.98 -2.23
C ARG A 270 -19.23 -7.95 -2.43
N PRO A 271 -18.12 -8.31 -3.14
CA PRO A 271 -17.07 -7.37 -3.47
C PRO A 271 -17.53 -6.40 -4.55
N LEU A 272 -17.24 -5.12 -4.34
CA LEU A 272 -17.33 -4.12 -5.40
C LEU A 272 -16.02 -4.12 -6.20
N PRO A 273 -16.06 -3.90 -7.52
CA PRO A 273 -14.85 -3.84 -8.32
C PRO A 273 -14.04 -2.59 -7.99
N THR A 274 -12.70 -2.70 -8.00
CA THR A 274 -11.76 -1.62 -7.66
C THR A 274 -12.01 -0.34 -8.47
N TRP A 275 -12.26 -0.47 -9.78
CA TRP A 275 -12.53 0.69 -10.65
C TRP A 275 -13.78 1.46 -10.23
N LEU A 276 -14.81 0.78 -9.71
CA LEU A 276 -16.04 1.43 -9.23
C LEU A 276 -15.78 2.19 -7.93
N LEU A 277 -15.07 1.57 -6.99
CA LEU A 277 -14.73 2.22 -5.71
C LEU A 277 -13.86 3.46 -5.92
N LEU A 278 -12.83 3.36 -6.76
CA LEU A 278 -11.99 4.50 -7.11
C LEU A 278 -12.77 5.57 -7.88
N GLY A 279 -13.66 5.18 -8.78
CA GLY A 279 -14.52 6.11 -9.51
C GLY A 279 -15.48 6.86 -8.58
N LEU A 280 -16.11 6.14 -7.63
CA LEU A 280 -16.97 6.76 -6.61
C LEU A 280 -16.15 7.67 -5.68
N LEU A 281 -14.94 7.25 -5.26
CA LEU A 281 -14.03 8.07 -4.47
C LEU A 281 -13.71 9.39 -5.21
N GLY A 282 -13.34 9.33 -6.49
CA GLY A 282 -13.09 10.52 -7.30
C GLY A 282 -14.32 11.41 -7.45
N LEU A 283 -15.48 10.82 -7.70
CA LEU A 283 -16.74 11.55 -7.87
C LEU A 283 -17.16 12.30 -6.60
N VAL A 284 -17.05 11.65 -5.43
CA VAL A 284 -17.43 12.23 -4.13
C VAL A 284 -16.41 13.27 -3.66
N THR A 285 -15.16 13.20 -4.12
CA THR A 285 -14.11 14.17 -3.79
C THR A 285 -14.35 15.53 -4.46
N ILE A 286 -14.87 15.57 -5.68
CA ILE A 286 -15.04 16.83 -6.44
C ILE A 286 -15.91 17.86 -5.70
N PRO A 287 -17.12 17.52 -5.20
CA PRO A 287 -17.97 18.49 -4.50
C PRO A 287 -17.39 18.97 -3.17
N ALA A 288 -16.36 18.32 -2.60
CA ALA A 288 -15.69 18.83 -1.40
C ALA A 288 -15.03 20.20 -1.64
N GLY A 289 -14.71 20.54 -2.91
CA GLY A 289 -14.22 21.86 -3.30
C GLY A 289 -15.23 23.01 -3.17
N LEU A 290 -16.50 22.72 -2.86
CA LEU A 290 -17.53 23.72 -2.56
C LEU A 290 -17.56 24.10 -1.07
N ALA A 291 -16.80 23.43 -0.22
CA ALA A 291 -16.73 23.75 1.19
C ALA A 291 -15.85 25.00 1.41
N HIS A 292 -16.33 25.95 2.20
CA HIS A 292 -15.67 27.23 2.46
C HIS A 292 -15.15 27.37 3.90
N ASP A 293 -15.56 26.46 4.79
CA ASP A 293 -15.17 26.46 6.19
C ASP A 293 -14.95 25.03 6.72
N TRP A 294 -14.34 24.91 7.90
CA TRP A 294 -13.97 23.61 8.46
C TRP A 294 -15.17 22.68 8.75
N PRO A 295 -16.37 23.12 9.22
CA PRO A 295 -17.48 22.21 9.46
C PRO A 295 -18.04 21.61 8.17
N TRP A 296 -18.20 22.43 7.12
CA TRP A 296 -18.63 21.95 5.80
C TRP A 296 -17.59 21.03 5.17
N LEU A 297 -16.29 21.35 5.35
CA LEU A 297 -15.21 20.51 4.86
C LEU A 297 -15.19 19.16 5.58
N CYS A 298 -15.42 19.12 6.91
CA CYS A 298 -15.61 17.87 7.65
C CYS A 298 -16.74 17.03 7.06
N ALA A 299 -17.90 17.62 6.80
CA ALA A 299 -19.03 16.90 6.19
C ALA A 299 -18.69 16.37 4.78
N ALA A 300 -18.03 17.19 3.97
CA ALA A 300 -17.68 16.87 2.59
C ALA A 300 -16.64 15.73 2.49
N VAL A 301 -15.64 15.70 3.37
CA VAL A 301 -14.60 14.66 3.32
C VAL A 301 -15.04 13.31 3.87
N VAL A 302 -16.16 13.21 4.61
CA VAL A 302 -16.67 11.91 5.12
C VAL A 302 -16.90 10.92 3.99
N GLY A 303 -17.52 11.34 2.90
CA GLY A 303 -17.79 10.47 1.75
C GLY A 303 -16.52 9.93 1.10
N ALA A 304 -15.52 10.79 0.92
CA ALA A 304 -14.21 10.40 0.39
C ALA A 304 -13.48 9.47 1.38
N GLY A 305 -13.49 9.80 2.67
CA GLY A 305 -12.93 8.94 3.71
C GLY A 305 -13.53 7.53 3.66
N LEU A 306 -14.87 7.41 3.70
CA LEU A 306 -15.56 6.10 3.67
C LEU A 306 -15.15 5.20 2.48
N LEU A 307 -14.73 5.76 1.37
CA LEU A 307 -14.34 5.03 0.16
C LEU A 307 -12.82 4.76 0.07
N THR A 308 -11.99 5.44 0.87
CA THR A 308 -10.52 5.34 0.79
C THR A 308 -10.02 3.95 1.16
N ALA A 309 -10.27 3.47 2.38
CA ALA A 309 -9.79 2.15 2.80
C ALA A 309 -10.36 1.00 1.96
N PRO A 310 -11.66 0.98 1.56
CA PRO A 310 -12.17 0.02 0.59
C PRO A 310 -11.42 0.01 -0.73
N THR A 311 -11.11 1.18 -1.29
CA THR A 311 -10.37 1.30 -2.55
C THR A 311 -8.96 0.70 -2.42
N LEU A 312 -8.22 1.09 -1.39
CA LEU A 312 -6.86 0.59 -1.17
C LEU A 312 -6.82 -0.92 -0.87
N SER A 313 -7.78 -1.43 -0.12
CA SER A 313 -7.89 -2.87 0.19
C SER A 313 -8.20 -3.71 -1.05
N THR A 314 -9.07 -3.22 -1.95
CA THR A 314 -9.37 -3.94 -3.20
C THR A 314 -8.21 -3.91 -4.18
N VAL A 315 -7.42 -2.85 -4.23
CA VAL A 315 -6.16 -2.81 -4.99
C VAL A 315 -5.21 -3.90 -4.50
N ALA A 316 -5.00 -4.00 -3.19
CA ALA A 316 -4.10 -5.00 -2.60
C ALA A 316 -4.58 -6.44 -2.87
N ASP A 317 -5.89 -6.70 -2.69
CA ASP A 317 -6.49 -8.01 -2.98
C ASP A 317 -6.38 -8.36 -4.49
N ALA A 318 -6.60 -7.40 -5.39
CA ALA A 318 -6.49 -7.61 -6.82
C ALA A 318 -5.07 -7.98 -7.25
N VAL A 319 -4.03 -7.32 -6.72
CA VAL A 319 -2.63 -7.68 -6.99
C VAL A 319 -2.34 -9.09 -6.49
N SER A 320 -2.79 -9.45 -5.29
CA SER A 320 -2.56 -10.78 -4.70
C SER A 320 -3.18 -11.92 -5.50
N ARG A 321 -4.31 -11.66 -6.18
CA ARG A 321 -5.03 -12.65 -7.03
C ARG A 321 -4.45 -12.76 -8.43
N LEU A 322 -3.98 -11.64 -9.01
CA LEU A 322 -3.50 -11.60 -10.39
C LEU A 322 -2.06 -12.05 -10.52
N ALA A 323 -1.23 -11.82 -9.51
CA ALA A 323 0.18 -12.17 -9.53
C ALA A 323 0.39 -13.66 -9.20
N PRO A 324 1.15 -14.40 -10.04
CA PRO A 324 1.61 -15.75 -9.69
C PRO A 324 2.39 -15.76 -8.37
N ALA A 325 2.31 -16.85 -7.60
CA ALA A 325 2.96 -16.97 -6.30
C ALA A 325 4.47 -16.70 -6.35
N SER A 326 5.15 -17.15 -7.42
CA SER A 326 6.60 -17.00 -7.63
C SER A 326 7.07 -15.56 -7.88
N VAL A 327 6.16 -14.62 -8.19
CA VAL A 327 6.47 -13.20 -8.50
C VAL A 327 5.59 -12.23 -7.71
N ARG A 328 4.86 -12.72 -6.70
CA ARG A 328 3.94 -11.91 -5.90
C ARG A 328 4.65 -10.80 -5.12
N GLY A 329 5.89 -11.07 -4.67
CA GLY A 329 6.75 -10.05 -4.04
C GLY A 329 7.07 -8.91 -4.99
N GLU A 330 7.49 -9.21 -6.21
CA GLU A 330 7.75 -8.19 -7.23
C GLU A 330 6.49 -7.41 -7.59
N ALA A 331 5.34 -8.07 -7.72
CA ALA A 331 4.08 -7.43 -8.05
C ALA A 331 3.58 -6.48 -6.94
N THR A 332 3.69 -6.88 -5.67
CA THR A 332 3.36 -6.00 -4.52
C THR A 332 4.37 -4.88 -4.37
N GLY A 333 5.65 -5.11 -4.69
CA GLY A 333 6.67 -4.07 -4.78
C GLY A 333 6.33 -3.03 -5.85
N LEU A 334 5.92 -3.45 -7.06
CA LEU A 334 5.44 -2.55 -8.12
C LEU A 334 4.20 -1.77 -7.68
N GLN A 335 3.27 -2.38 -6.96
CA GLN A 335 2.13 -1.67 -6.38
C GLN A 335 2.58 -0.58 -5.42
N SER A 336 3.50 -0.88 -4.51
CA SER A 336 4.05 0.12 -3.58
C SER A 336 4.73 1.27 -4.32
N SER A 337 5.50 0.97 -5.38
CA SER A 337 6.10 2.00 -6.24
C SER A 337 5.06 2.87 -6.94
N ALA A 338 4.00 2.27 -7.48
CA ALA A 338 2.91 3.02 -8.12
C ALA A 338 2.21 3.93 -7.11
N GLN A 339 1.98 3.45 -5.88
CA GLN A 339 1.40 4.24 -4.79
C GLN A 339 2.32 5.40 -4.38
N SER A 340 3.62 5.16 -4.21
CA SER A 340 4.60 6.21 -3.87
C SER A 340 4.69 7.27 -4.96
N ALA A 341 4.73 6.87 -6.24
CA ALA A 341 4.74 7.79 -7.37
C ALA A 341 3.45 8.63 -7.45
N GLY A 342 2.29 7.99 -7.21
CA GLY A 342 1.01 8.70 -7.17
C GLY A 342 0.96 9.72 -6.04
N PHE A 343 1.42 9.35 -4.85
CA PHE A 343 1.48 10.25 -3.70
C PHE A 343 2.42 11.44 -3.96
N ALA A 344 3.58 11.21 -4.59
CA ALA A 344 4.53 12.26 -4.94
C ALA A 344 3.99 13.26 -5.97
N LEU A 345 3.12 12.82 -6.89
CA LEU A 345 2.57 13.67 -7.96
C LEU A 345 1.23 14.32 -7.60
N GLY A 346 0.52 13.80 -6.62
CA GLY A 346 -0.83 14.28 -6.29
C GLY A 346 -0.85 15.73 -5.80
N SER A 347 0.02 16.09 -4.85
CA SER A 347 0.11 17.47 -4.34
C SER A 347 0.55 18.47 -5.42
N PRO A 348 1.58 18.22 -6.26
CA PRO A 348 1.91 19.11 -7.37
C PRO A 348 0.75 19.32 -8.36
N ILE A 349 0.04 18.25 -8.72
CA ILE A 349 -1.11 18.33 -9.63
C ILE A 349 -2.24 19.19 -9.04
N ALA A 350 -2.56 18.95 -7.77
CA ALA A 350 -3.57 19.74 -7.06
C ALA A 350 -3.10 21.18 -6.86
N GLY A 351 -1.82 21.41 -6.55
CA GLY A 351 -1.22 22.73 -6.36
C GLY A 351 -1.37 23.60 -7.61
N VAL A 352 -1.01 23.08 -8.78
CA VAL A 352 -1.21 23.79 -10.07
C VAL A 352 -2.67 24.16 -10.28
N ALA A 353 -3.61 23.29 -9.94
CA ALA A 353 -5.04 23.57 -10.07
C ALA A 353 -5.52 24.64 -9.06
N ILE A 354 -5.01 24.63 -7.85
CA ILE A 354 -5.28 25.64 -6.81
C ILE A 354 -4.76 27.00 -7.28
N ASP A 355 -3.52 27.08 -7.72
CA ASP A 355 -2.89 28.32 -8.19
C ASP A 355 -3.57 28.91 -9.43
N ALA A 356 -4.11 28.05 -10.30
CA ALA A 356 -4.81 28.46 -11.51
C ALA A 356 -6.29 28.88 -11.28
N SER A 357 -6.89 28.56 -10.11
CA SER A 357 -8.31 28.80 -9.87
C SER A 357 -8.62 29.26 -8.43
N MET A 358 -8.85 28.34 -7.55
CA MET A 358 -9.17 28.51 -6.14
C MET A 358 -8.87 27.20 -5.37
N PRO A 359 -8.83 27.16 -4.03
CA PRO A 359 -8.57 25.94 -3.26
C PRO A 359 -9.48 24.75 -3.64
N GLY A 360 -10.75 25.03 -3.98
CA GLY A 360 -11.67 24.01 -4.49
C GLY A 360 -11.24 23.32 -5.77
N GLY A 361 -10.41 23.97 -6.62
CA GLY A 361 -9.80 23.39 -7.81
C GLY A 361 -8.86 22.22 -7.49
N GLY A 362 -8.25 22.21 -6.31
CA GLY A 362 -7.44 21.10 -5.83
C GLY A 362 -8.25 19.81 -5.65
N PHE A 363 -9.45 19.89 -5.05
CA PHE A 363 -10.35 18.74 -4.93
C PHE A 363 -10.85 18.25 -6.29
N ALA A 364 -11.15 19.20 -7.21
CA ALA A 364 -11.57 18.86 -8.56
C ALA A 364 -10.45 18.12 -9.31
N ALA A 365 -9.22 18.63 -9.30
CA ALA A 365 -8.08 18.00 -9.94
C ALA A 365 -7.77 16.61 -9.36
N ALA A 366 -7.79 16.47 -8.02
CA ALA A 366 -7.62 15.21 -7.33
C ALA A 366 -8.71 14.19 -7.72
N GLY A 367 -9.98 14.60 -7.68
CA GLY A 367 -11.12 13.76 -8.05
C GLY A 367 -11.08 13.33 -9.51
N LEU A 368 -10.74 14.24 -10.43
CA LEU A 368 -10.59 13.93 -11.86
C LEU A 368 -9.43 12.98 -12.12
N ALA A 369 -8.31 13.11 -11.43
CA ALA A 369 -7.19 12.17 -11.53
C ALA A 369 -7.62 10.76 -11.10
N GLY A 370 -8.37 10.65 -9.99
CA GLY A 370 -8.96 9.39 -9.54
C GLY A 370 -9.94 8.79 -10.55
N LEU A 371 -10.83 9.60 -11.12
CA LEU A 371 -11.78 9.19 -12.17
C LEU A 371 -11.06 8.70 -13.43
N ALA A 372 -10.05 9.43 -13.89
CA ALA A 372 -9.26 9.04 -15.06
C ALA A 372 -8.56 7.69 -14.84
N ALA A 373 -7.98 7.49 -13.64
CA ALA A 373 -7.36 6.21 -13.28
C ALA A 373 -8.39 5.07 -13.15
N ALA A 374 -9.59 5.36 -12.64
CA ALA A 374 -10.67 4.38 -12.56
C ALA A 374 -11.17 3.97 -13.94
N LEU A 375 -11.37 4.91 -14.85
CA LEU A 375 -11.80 4.65 -16.22
C LEU A 375 -10.73 3.87 -16.99
N THR A 376 -9.48 4.32 -16.98
CA THR A 376 -8.38 3.64 -17.66
C THR A 376 -8.16 2.23 -17.11
N GLY A 377 -8.13 2.07 -15.78
CA GLY A 377 -8.02 0.78 -15.13
C GLY A 377 -9.21 -0.14 -15.42
N GLY A 378 -10.43 0.41 -15.42
CA GLY A 378 -11.65 -0.32 -15.80
C GLY A 378 -11.64 -0.82 -17.24
N LEU A 379 -11.20 0.01 -18.19
CA LEU A 379 -11.06 -0.35 -19.61
C LEU A 379 -9.98 -1.42 -19.82
N LEU A 380 -8.82 -1.27 -19.18
CA LEU A 380 -7.74 -2.25 -19.25
C LEU A 380 -8.13 -3.60 -18.65
N SER A 381 -8.88 -3.59 -17.55
CA SER A 381 -9.35 -4.82 -16.91
C SER A 381 -10.33 -5.61 -17.77
N ARG A 382 -11.13 -4.94 -18.62
CA ARG A 382 -12.04 -5.58 -19.57
C ARG A 382 -11.28 -6.28 -20.72
N ARG A 383 -10.11 -5.77 -21.09
CA ARG A 383 -9.26 -6.34 -22.15
C ARG A 383 -8.42 -7.52 -21.65
N SER A 384 -8.31 -7.72 -20.35
CA SER A 384 -7.63 -8.87 -19.79
C SER A 384 -8.45 -10.13 -20.05
N PRO A 385 -7.94 -11.14 -20.79
CA PRO A 385 -8.66 -12.37 -20.98
C PRO A 385 -8.89 -12.99 -19.60
N ARG A 386 -10.16 -13.16 -19.21
CA ARG A 386 -10.53 -13.95 -18.05
C ARG A 386 -9.85 -15.31 -18.25
N ARG A 387 -8.82 -15.61 -17.48
CA ARG A 387 -8.34 -17.00 -17.33
C ARG A 387 -9.53 -17.77 -16.76
N ARG A 388 -10.39 -18.28 -17.66
CA ARG A 388 -11.41 -19.25 -17.30
C ARG A 388 -10.65 -20.37 -16.59
N SER A 389 -11.03 -20.64 -15.37
CA SER A 389 -10.60 -21.78 -14.59
C SER A 389 -10.67 -23.05 -15.44
N ARG A 390 -9.54 -23.42 -16.07
CA ARG A 390 -9.33 -24.75 -16.63
C ARG A 390 -8.86 -25.70 -15.52
N LEU A 391 -9.41 -25.54 -14.33
CA LEU A 391 -9.18 -26.41 -13.19
C LEU A 391 -10.57 -26.74 -12.63
N SER A 392 -11.23 -27.66 -13.26
CA SER A 392 -12.23 -28.59 -12.72
C SER A 392 -13.13 -29.09 -13.84
N ASP A 393 -12.59 -29.89 -14.73
CA ASP A 393 -13.33 -30.97 -15.32
C ASP A 393 -12.65 -32.29 -14.91
N PRO A 394 -12.95 -32.83 -13.71
CA PRO A 394 -12.49 -34.16 -13.31
C PRO A 394 -13.14 -35.28 -14.15
N GLY A 395 -14.00 -34.94 -15.12
CA GLY A 395 -14.81 -35.87 -15.86
C GLY A 395 -14.21 -36.40 -17.16
N ARG A 396 -12.96 -36.03 -17.55
CA ARG A 396 -12.37 -36.57 -18.80
C ARG A 396 -11.10 -37.43 -18.63
N ALA A 397 -10.75 -37.79 -17.42
CA ALA A 397 -9.69 -38.79 -17.17
C ALA A 397 -10.33 -40.08 -16.69
N GLY A 398 -10.98 -40.81 -17.58
CA GLY A 398 -11.59 -42.09 -17.21
C GLY A 398 -12.57 -42.68 -18.24
N ALA A 399 -12.20 -42.66 -19.52
CA ALA A 399 -12.78 -43.63 -20.46
C ALA A 399 -11.84 -44.84 -20.47
N PRO A 400 -12.25 -45.99 -19.90
CA PRO A 400 -11.46 -47.20 -20.02
C PRO A 400 -11.42 -47.60 -21.49
N GLY A 401 -10.18 -47.83 -21.97
CA GLY A 401 -9.93 -48.31 -23.31
C GLY A 401 -10.76 -49.53 -23.62
N ARG A 402 -11.51 -49.51 -24.73
CA ARG A 402 -12.12 -50.68 -25.32
C ARG A 402 -11.00 -51.67 -25.67
N GLU A 403 -10.92 -52.78 -24.94
CA GLU A 403 -10.18 -53.95 -25.34
C GLU A 403 -10.64 -54.41 -26.75
N PRO A 404 -9.73 -54.75 -27.66
CA PRO A 404 -10.11 -55.34 -28.94
C PRO A 404 -10.67 -56.76 -28.68
N ARG A 405 -11.90 -57.00 -29.08
CA ARG A 405 -12.55 -58.34 -29.12
C ARG A 405 -11.60 -59.31 -29.85
N ARG A 406 -11.10 -60.29 -29.11
CA ARG A 406 -10.50 -61.51 -29.72
C ARG A 406 -11.60 -62.25 -30.49
N ALA A 407 -11.31 -62.46 -31.78
CA ALA A 407 -12.10 -63.30 -32.62
C ALA A 407 -12.00 -64.77 -32.13
N ASP A 408 -13.15 -65.39 -31.83
CA ASP A 408 -13.30 -66.81 -31.57
C ASP A 408 -12.85 -67.60 -32.80
N ALA A 409 -11.77 -68.33 -32.65
CA ALA A 409 -11.42 -69.44 -33.58
C ALA A 409 -12.21 -70.69 -33.13
N ARG A 410 -13.15 -71.11 -33.94
CA ARG A 410 -13.83 -72.43 -33.82
C ARG A 410 -12.84 -73.56 -34.08
N PRO A 411 -12.78 -74.62 -33.28
CA PRO A 411 -12.15 -75.87 -33.70
C PRO A 411 -13.14 -76.64 -34.54
N GLY A 412 -12.72 -77.03 -35.72
CA GLY A 412 -13.39 -78.05 -36.56
C GLY A 412 -12.89 -79.41 -36.20
N THR A 413 -13.88 -80.34 -36.21
CA THR A 413 -13.85 -81.80 -36.19
C THR A 413 -13.28 -82.47 -34.97
#